data_345aa316cd24372508263782a2f7ddf5
#
_entry.id   345aa316cd24372508263782a2f7ddf5
#
_cell.length_a   1.000
_cell.length_b   1.000
_cell.length_c   1.000
_cell.angle_alpha   90.00
_cell.angle_beta   90.00
_cell.angle_gamma   90.00
#
_symmetry.space_group_name_H-M   'P 1'
#
loop_
_entity.id
_entity.type
_entity.pdbx_description
1 polymer ?
#
loop_
_entity_poly.entity_id
_entity_poly.type
_entity_poly.pdbx_seq_one_letter_code
_entity_poly.pdbx_strand_id
1 'polypeptide(L)'
;MPEPRPVALALTDTPTIAEERSVRGALREADAAAGFPHDTRPLAVLLHDEAGKVAGGLWGRTGWSWLTIESLAVPPALRRAGLGTRILAMAEEEARARGCIGARLETCSPEARRFCETAGYVVSGTIEDCPPGQTRFTLTKRLGMVPAEPWPEAAGPRATITRSEGEWDPLVGVLEDGLTGFNMPFGGHHGFRAVNFAVRRPGDAKPVGGLSGHVLYRWFFVKLLYLPEDLRRGGLGAALLRRAEVEALAGGCIGIWLDTFSFQARPFYEKQGYRVFGTIDDFPPGHSRHYLMKRLDGARA
;
A
#
# COMPACT_ATOMS: atom_id res chain seq x y z
N MET A 1 13.19 -31.64 23.29
CA MET A 1 12.92 -30.39 22.52
C MET A 1 13.70 -29.28 23.22
N PRO A 2 14.51 -28.49 22.51
CA PRO A 2 15.18 -27.37 23.17
C PRO A 2 14.13 -26.40 23.73
N GLU A 3 14.34 -25.92 24.94
CA GLU A 3 13.47 -24.91 25.56
C GLU A 3 13.38 -23.66 24.68
N PRO A 4 12.18 -23.05 24.52
CA PRO A 4 12.04 -21.83 23.76
C PRO A 4 12.93 -20.76 24.41
N ARG A 5 13.88 -20.25 23.63
CA ARG A 5 14.74 -19.15 24.09
C ARG A 5 13.88 -17.92 24.36
N PRO A 6 14.04 -17.25 25.51
CA PRO A 6 13.28 -16.06 25.82
C PRO A 6 13.48 -15.00 24.73
N VAL A 7 12.42 -14.26 24.38
CA VAL A 7 12.47 -13.14 23.44
C VAL A 7 12.12 -11.84 24.16
N ALA A 8 12.82 -10.76 23.82
CA ALA A 8 12.49 -9.43 24.30
C ALA A 8 11.61 -8.71 23.27
N LEU A 9 10.57 -8.03 23.74
CA LEU A 9 9.73 -7.12 22.95
C LEU A 9 10.16 -5.70 23.26
N ALA A 10 10.48 -4.92 22.22
CA ALA A 10 10.76 -3.50 22.34
C ALA A 10 9.81 -2.73 21.45
N LEU A 11 9.15 -1.71 22.03
CA LEU A 11 8.38 -0.70 21.29
C LEU A 11 9.33 0.43 20.89
N THR A 12 9.26 0.88 19.66
CA THR A 12 9.89 2.11 19.23
C THR A 12 9.00 2.88 18.23
N ASP A 13 8.87 4.16 18.43
CA ASP A 13 8.26 5.13 17.51
C ASP A 13 9.30 5.78 16.58
N THR A 14 10.58 5.49 16.83
CA THR A 14 11.73 5.94 16.05
C THR A 14 12.55 4.74 15.54
N PRO A 15 11.97 3.85 14.71
CA PRO A 15 12.71 2.70 14.19
C PRO A 15 13.84 3.17 13.30
N THR A 16 14.96 2.49 13.38
CA THR A 16 16.03 2.70 12.41
C THR A 16 15.65 2.07 11.08
N ILE A 17 16.17 2.63 9.98
CA ILE A 17 16.03 2.03 8.63
C ILE A 17 16.55 0.59 8.62
N ALA A 18 17.58 0.30 9.41
CA ALA A 18 18.14 -1.05 9.53
C ALA A 18 17.16 -2.03 10.18
N GLU A 19 16.41 -1.62 11.19
CA GLU A 19 15.38 -2.46 11.84
C GLU A 19 14.21 -2.75 10.90
N GLU A 20 13.71 -1.75 10.18
CA GLU A 20 12.66 -1.96 9.18
C GLU A 20 13.13 -2.89 8.07
N ARG A 21 14.35 -2.68 7.54
CA ARG A 21 14.95 -3.55 6.51
C ARG A 21 15.11 -4.99 6.98
N SER A 22 15.50 -5.19 8.24
CA SER A 22 15.66 -6.54 8.82
C SER A 22 14.34 -7.30 8.84
N VAL A 23 13.26 -6.68 9.36
CA VAL A 23 11.92 -7.31 9.40
C VAL A 23 11.39 -7.54 7.99
N ARG A 24 11.55 -6.57 7.09
CA ARG A 24 11.12 -6.68 5.70
C ARG A 24 11.91 -7.73 4.92
N GLY A 25 13.22 -7.82 5.15
CA GLY A 25 14.09 -8.84 4.55
C GLY A 25 13.66 -10.24 4.93
N ALA A 26 13.45 -10.47 6.23
CA ALA A 26 12.99 -11.76 6.73
C ALA A 26 11.62 -12.18 6.19
N LEU A 27 10.68 -11.22 6.01
CA LEU A 27 9.39 -11.51 5.36
C LEU A 27 9.57 -11.88 3.89
N ARG A 28 10.39 -11.15 3.14
CA ARG A 28 10.69 -11.45 1.73
C ARG A 28 11.33 -12.81 1.53
N GLU A 29 12.25 -13.19 2.42
CA GLU A 29 12.87 -14.51 2.40
C GLU A 29 11.83 -15.62 2.68
N ALA A 30 10.93 -15.40 3.63
CA ALA A 30 9.85 -16.34 3.93
C ALA A 30 8.86 -16.49 2.76
N ASP A 31 8.47 -15.38 2.12
CA ASP A 31 7.60 -15.42 0.94
C ASP A 31 8.30 -16.10 -0.25
N ALA A 32 9.60 -15.83 -0.47
CA ALA A 32 10.38 -16.49 -1.51
C ALA A 32 10.53 -18.00 -1.27
N ALA A 33 10.76 -18.42 -0.02
CA ALA A 33 10.81 -19.82 0.37
C ALA A 33 9.46 -20.53 0.18
N ALA A 34 8.36 -19.80 0.28
CA ALA A 34 7.01 -20.29 -0.03
C ALA A 34 6.67 -20.29 -1.54
N GLY A 35 7.63 -19.91 -2.41
CA GLY A 35 7.44 -19.88 -3.86
C GLY A 35 6.98 -18.53 -4.41
N PHE A 36 6.96 -17.47 -3.59
CA PHE A 36 6.50 -16.13 -3.94
C PHE A 36 7.62 -15.08 -3.84
N PRO A 37 8.65 -15.14 -4.70
CA PRO A 37 9.73 -14.16 -4.67
C PRO A 37 9.18 -12.75 -4.99
N HIS A 38 9.73 -11.75 -4.31
CA HIS A 38 9.39 -10.36 -4.56
C HIS A 38 10.10 -9.86 -5.83
N ASP A 39 9.35 -9.74 -6.92
CA ASP A 39 9.77 -9.27 -8.25
C ASP A 39 9.41 -7.79 -8.49
N THR A 40 9.34 -7.01 -7.42
CA THR A 40 8.87 -5.63 -7.47
C THR A 40 9.79 -4.74 -8.31
N ARG A 41 9.22 -4.06 -9.31
CA ARG A 41 9.89 -3.08 -10.18
C ARG A 41 9.15 -1.74 -10.14
N PRO A 42 9.85 -0.60 -9.93
CA PRO A 42 9.20 0.72 -9.99
C PRO A 42 8.66 1.01 -11.40
N LEU A 43 7.64 1.86 -11.45
CA LEU A 43 7.04 2.37 -12.66
C LEU A 43 6.61 3.81 -12.43
N ALA A 44 7.08 4.72 -13.29
CA ALA A 44 6.68 6.11 -13.27
C ALA A 44 6.29 6.60 -14.67
N VAL A 45 5.27 7.44 -14.73
CA VAL A 45 4.88 8.21 -15.92
C VAL A 45 4.94 9.69 -15.54
N LEU A 46 5.88 10.42 -16.14
CA LEU A 46 6.18 11.81 -15.79
C LEU A 46 5.38 12.76 -16.67
N LEU A 47 4.78 13.77 -16.06
CA LEU A 47 4.16 14.91 -16.73
C LEU A 47 5.08 16.12 -16.59
N HIS A 48 5.60 16.63 -17.70
CA HIS A 48 6.44 17.82 -17.73
C HIS A 48 5.62 19.03 -18.19
N ASP A 49 5.91 20.19 -17.61
CA ASP A 49 5.38 21.47 -18.04
C ASP A 49 6.12 22.00 -19.29
N GLU A 50 5.72 23.20 -19.75
CA GLU A 50 6.34 23.87 -20.92
C GLU A 50 7.84 24.15 -20.75
N ALA A 51 8.31 24.28 -19.51
CA ALA A 51 9.71 24.48 -19.18
C ALA A 51 10.50 23.18 -19.06
N GLY A 52 9.85 22.02 -19.29
CA GLY A 52 10.45 20.68 -19.14
C GLY A 52 10.59 20.22 -17.69
N LYS A 53 10.03 20.93 -16.72
CA LYS A 53 10.05 20.54 -15.32
C LYS A 53 8.94 19.52 -15.04
N VAL A 54 9.24 18.52 -14.20
CA VAL A 54 8.22 17.58 -13.72
C VAL A 54 7.16 18.33 -12.93
N ALA A 55 5.92 18.28 -13.40
CA ALA A 55 4.77 18.99 -12.84
C ALA A 55 3.73 18.04 -12.24
N GLY A 56 3.81 16.74 -12.53
CA GLY A 56 2.89 15.73 -12.04
C GLY A 56 3.18 14.38 -12.69
N GLY A 57 2.23 13.46 -12.64
CA GLY A 57 2.37 12.14 -13.24
C GLY A 57 1.76 11.02 -12.41
N LEU A 58 2.26 9.81 -12.62
CA LEU A 58 1.89 8.61 -11.88
C LEU A 58 3.15 7.93 -11.35
N TRP A 59 3.10 7.52 -10.09
CA TRP A 59 4.08 6.66 -9.46
C TRP A 59 3.44 5.38 -8.98
N GLY A 60 4.14 4.28 -9.15
CA GLY A 60 3.70 2.98 -8.71
C GLY A 60 4.78 1.92 -8.87
N ARG A 61 4.39 0.67 -8.79
CA ARG A 61 5.27 -0.49 -8.97
C ARG A 61 4.51 -1.68 -9.54
N THR A 62 5.18 -2.48 -10.32
CA THR A 62 4.72 -3.81 -10.71
C THR A 62 5.33 -4.85 -9.80
N GLY A 63 4.59 -5.91 -9.49
CA GLY A 63 5.05 -7.05 -8.71
C GLY A 63 3.92 -8.08 -8.58
N TRP A 64 4.29 -9.36 -8.60
CA TRP A 64 3.33 -10.46 -8.54
C TRP A 64 2.22 -10.36 -9.60
N SER A 65 2.60 -9.98 -10.81
CA SER A 65 1.72 -9.77 -11.97
C SER A 65 0.63 -8.71 -11.78
N TRP A 66 0.86 -7.73 -10.87
CA TRP A 66 -0.05 -6.61 -10.64
C TRP A 66 0.68 -5.26 -10.65
N LEU A 67 0.03 -4.25 -11.23
CA LEU A 67 0.40 -2.84 -11.06
C LEU A 67 -0.25 -2.30 -9.79
N THR A 68 0.55 -1.82 -8.85
CA THR A 68 0.07 -1.02 -7.73
C THR A 68 0.36 0.44 -8.02
N ILE A 69 -0.68 1.25 -8.19
CA ILE A 69 -0.58 2.70 -8.36
C ILE A 69 -0.62 3.32 -6.97
N GLU A 70 0.45 4.01 -6.60
CA GLU A 70 0.61 4.65 -5.29
C GLU A 70 0.18 6.10 -5.33
N SER A 71 0.45 6.78 -6.45
CA SER A 71 0.14 8.20 -6.61
C SER A 71 -0.18 8.52 -8.06
N LEU A 72 -1.18 9.38 -8.28
CA LEU A 72 -1.51 9.97 -9.57
C LEU A 72 -1.93 11.43 -9.33
N ALA A 73 -1.19 12.38 -9.89
CA ALA A 73 -1.51 13.80 -9.77
C ALA A 73 -1.34 14.53 -11.09
N VAL A 74 -2.34 15.36 -11.42
CA VAL A 74 -2.30 16.32 -12.54
C VAL A 74 -2.58 17.70 -11.96
N PRO A 75 -1.69 18.69 -12.18
CA PRO A 75 -1.87 20.05 -11.70
C PRO A 75 -3.22 20.62 -12.12
N PRO A 76 -3.89 21.44 -11.30
CA PRO A 76 -5.20 22.02 -11.61
C PRO A 76 -5.26 22.70 -12.98
N ALA A 77 -4.21 23.45 -13.34
CA ALA A 77 -4.13 24.15 -14.63
C ALA A 77 -4.06 23.22 -15.85
N LEU A 78 -3.69 21.94 -15.67
CA LEU A 78 -3.57 20.95 -16.73
C LEU A 78 -4.68 19.88 -16.69
N ARG A 79 -5.63 20.02 -15.78
CA ARG A 79 -6.78 19.10 -15.69
C ARG A 79 -7.75 19.31 -16.84
N ARG A 80 -8.65 18.34 -17.06
CA ARG A 80 -9.71 18.32 -18.09
C ARG A 80 -9.20 18.31 -19.54
N ALA A 81 -7.88 18.14 -19.74
CA ALA A 81 -7.26 17.96 -21.05
C ALA A 81 -6.96 16.48 -21.39
N GLY A 82 -7.58 15.52 -20.68
CA GLY A 82 -7.36 14.08 -20.90
C GLY A 82 -6.03 13.54 -20.37
N LEU A 83 -5.17 14.38 -19.78
CA LEU A 83 -3.81 13.97 -19.35
C LEU A 83 -3.83 12.87 -18.29
N GLY A 84 -4.74 12.93 -17.31
CA GLY A 84 -4.86 11.88 -16.29
C GLY A 84 -5.19 10.51 -16.90
N THR A 85 -6.11 10.47 -17.85
CA THR A 85 -6.49 9.25 -18.57
C THR A 85 -5.31 8.71 -19.37
N ARG A 86 -4.57 9.59 -20.05
CA ARG A 86 -3.40 9.21 -20.83
C ARG A 86 -2.27 8.66 -19.94
N ILE A 87 -1.95 9.33 -18.84
CA ILE A 87 -0.95 8.89 -17.87
C ILE A 87 -1.30 7.50 -17.32
N LEU A 88 -2.57 7.32 -16.92
CA LEU A 88 -3.04 6.04 -16.37
C LEU A 88 -2.91 4.92 -17.41
N ALA A 89 -3.30 5.17 -18.63
CA ALA A 89 -3.27 4.18 -19.67
C ALA A 89 -1.84 3.84 -20.11
N MET A 90 -0.90 4.79 -20.15
CA MET A 90 0.54 4.50 -20.39
C MET A 90 1.11 3.60 -19.28
N ALA A 91 0.73 3.81 -18.02
CA ALA A 91 1.14 2.95 -16.92
C ALA A 91 0.54 1.53 -17.04
N GLU A 92 -0.74 1.43 -17.45
CA GLU A 92 -1.40 0.14 -17.69
C GLU A 92 -0.78 -0.63 -18.87
N GLU A 93 -0.38 0.08 -19.93
CA GLU A 93 0.29 -0.52 -21.08
C GLU A 93 1.67 -1.09 -20.70
N GLU A 94 2.46 -0.32 -19.98
CA GLU A 94 3.73 -0.79 -19.45
C GLU A 94 3.55 -1.98 -18.49
N ALA A 95 2.52 -1.94 -17.65
CA ALA A 95 2.19 -3.06 -16.78
C ALA A 95 1.85 -4.34 -17.58
N ARG A 96 1.10 -4.22 -18.69
CA ARG A 96 0.84 -5.35 -19.60
C ARG A 96 2.13 -5.87 -20.24
N ALA A 97 3.01 -4.99 -20.68
CA ALA A 97 4.31 -5.36 -21.25
C ALA A 97 5.19 -6.11 -20.22
N ARG A 98 5.01 -5.82 -18.93
CA ARG A 98 5.66 -6.55 -17.82
C ARG A 98 4.90 -7.82 -17.37
N GLY A 99 3.83 -8.22 -18.06
CA GLY A 99 3.04 -9.40 -17.74
C GLY A 99 2.04 -9.21 -16.60
N CYS A 100 1.67 -7.98 -16.26
CA CYS A 100 0.64 -7.74 -15.25
C CYS A 100 -0.76 -8.08 -15.79
N ILE A 101 -1.54 -8.79 -14.97
CA ILE A 101 -2.92 -9.17 -15.26
C ILE A 101 -3.94 -8.21 -14.66
N GLY A 102 -3.51 -7.29 -13.80
CA GLY A 102 -4.37 -6.34 -13.14
C GLY A 102 -3.64 -5.11 -12.61
N ALA A 103 -4.42 -4.07 -12.30
CA ALA A 103 -3.98 -2.86 -11.66
C ALA A 103 -4.84 -2.56 -10.44
N ARG A 104 -4.26 -1.95 -9.41
CA ARG A 104 -4.95 -1.54 -8.19
C ARG A 104 -4.48 -0.17 -7.72
N LEU A 105 -5.36 0.52 -7.02
CA LEU A 105 -5.06 1.78 -6.32
C LEU A 105 -6.00 1.96 -5.12
N GLU A 106 -5.69 2.96 -4.31
CA GLU A 106 -6.55 3.38 -3.20
C GLU A 106 -6.80 4.89 -3.28
N THR A 107 -8.00 5.31 -2.89
CA THR A 107 -8.34 6.73 -2.81
C THR A 107 -9.42 6.99 -1.76
N CYS A 108 -9.39 8.17 -1.14
CA CYS A 108 -10.48 8.69 -0.31
C CYS A 108 -11.28 9.77 -1.05
N SER A 109 -10.84 10.18 -2.24
CA SER A 109 -11.52 11.23 -3.02
C SER A 109 -12.65 10.65 -3.86
N PRO A 110 -13.89 11.13 -3.71
CA PRO A 110 -15.01 10.76 -4.57
C PRO A 110 -14.78 11.14 -6.04
N GLU A 111 -14.02 12.20 -6.29
CA GLU A 111 -13.68 12.64 -7.65
C GLU A 111 -12.67 11.67 -8.30
N ALA A 112 -11.60 11.33 -7.58
CA ALA A 112 -10.61 10.36 -8.05
C ALA A 112 -11.24 8.97 -8.24
N ARG A 113 -12.15 8.55 -7.35
CA ARG A 113 -12.93 7.32 -7.52
C ARG A 113 -13.69 7.32 -8.83
N ARG A 114 -14.49 8.38 -9.10
CA ARG A 114 -15.27 8.50 -10.36
C ARG A 114 -14.37 8.48 -11.59
N PHE A 115 -13.24 9.17 -11.53
CA PHE A 115 -12.24 9.13 -12.60
C PHE A 115 -11.76 7.70 -12.87
N CYS A 116 -11.40 6.96 -11.85
CA CYS A 116 -10.94 5.58 -11.99
C CYS A 116 -12.06 4.64 -12.48
N GLU A 117 -13.29 4.80 -11.98
CA GLU A 117 -14.45 4.03 -12.45
C GLU A 117 -14.71 4.27 -13.95
N THR A 118 -14.59 5.53 -14.43
CA THR A 118 -14.66 5.85 -15.86
C THR A 118 -13.53 5.20 -16.67
N ALA A 119 -12.37 5.00 -16.05
CA ALA A 119 -11.24 4.28 -16.64
C ALA A 119 -11.36 2.74 -16.56
N GLY A 120 -12.49 2.22 -16.05
CA GLY A 120 -12.79 0.78 -15.98
C GLY A 120 -12.33 0.10 -14.70
N TYR A 121 -11.99 0.85 -13.65
CA TYR A 121 -11.75 0.29 -12.33
C TYR A 121 -13.07 0.02 -11.61
N VAL A 122 -13.07 -1.01 -10.77
CA VAL A 122 -14.22 -1.35 -9.91
C VAL A 122 -13.79 -1.32 -8.44
N VAL A 123 -14.71 -0.93 -7.56
CA VAL A 123 -14.45 -0.96 -6.12
C VAL A 123 -14.40 -2.41 -5.65
N SER A 124 -13.30 -2.82 -5.05
CA SER A 124 -13.05 -4.16 -4.49
C SER A 124 -13.03 -4.18 -2.96
N GLY A 125 -13.04 -3.01 -2.31
CA GLY A 125 -13.11 -2.90 -0.85
C GLY A 125 -13.32 -1.47 -0.40
N THR A 126 -13.91 -1.30 0.80
CA THR A 126 -14.17 0.01 1.41
C THR A 126 -13.85 0.00 2.90
N ILE A 127 -13.30 1.11 3.39
CA ILE A 127 -13.17 1.40 4.82
C ILE A 127 -13.91 2.70 5.09
N GLU A 128 -14.98 2.65 5.85
CA GLU A 128 -15.72 3.83 6.29
C GLU A 128 -14.94 4.60 7.35
N ASP A 129 -15.18 5.92 7.44
CA ASP A 129 -14.47 6.82 8.37
C ASP A 129 -12.93 6.81 8.21
N CYS A 130 -12.43 6.64 7.01
CA CYS A 130 -11.00 6.63 6.71
C CYS A 130 -10.64 7.56 5.53
N PRO A 131 -10.39 8.89 5.78
CA PRO A 131 -10.42 9.66 7.03
C PRO A 131 -11.81 9.74 7.69
N PRO A 132 -11.91 10.19 8.97
CA PRO A 132 -13.19 10.38 9.63
C PRO A 132 -14.19 11.19 8.78
N GLY A 133 -15.41 10.69 8.66
CA GLY A 133 -16.45 11.25 7.81
C GLY A 133 -16.29 10.97 6.31
N GLN A 134 -15.30 10.20 5.90
CA GLN A 134 -15.05 9.83 4.50
C GLN A 134 -14.83 8.33 4.37
N THR A 135 -14.88 7.85 3.14
CA THR A 135 -14.65 6.43 2.82
C THR A 135 -13.37 6.27 2.01
N ARG A 136 -12.50 5.36 2.42
CA ARG A 136 -11.37 4.87 1.61
C ARG A 136 -11.88 3.75 0.71
N PHE A 137 -11.56 3.86 -0.58
CA PHE A 137 -11.89 2.88 -1.60
C PHE A 137 -10.62 2.18 -2.08
N THR A 138 -10.65 0.86 -2.14
CA THR A 138 -9.69 0.07 -2.91
C THR A 138 -10.35 -0.22 -4.26
N LEU A 139 -9.68 0.13 -5.35
CA LEU A 139 -10.15 -0.09 -6.70
C LEU A 139 -9.21 -0.99 -7.47
N THR A 140 -9.79 -1.83 -8.33
CA THR A 140 -9.06 -2.77 -9.16
C THR A 140 -9.56 -2.77 -10.59
N LYS A 141 -8.67 -3.09 -11.53
CA LYS A 141 -9.00 -3.29 -12.94
C LYS A 141 -8.25 -4.50 -13.47
N ARG A 142 -8.92 -5.40 -14.17
CA ARG A 142 -8.25 -6.45 -14.94
C ARG A 142 -7.65 -5.86 -16.20
N LEU A 143 -6.37 -6.11 -16.41
CA LEU A 143 -5.65 -5.70 -17.60
C LEU A 143 -5.71 -6.87 -18.60
N GLY A 144 -6.60 -6.78 -19.60
CA GLY A 144 -6.66 -7.79 -20.67
C GLY A 144 -5.35 -7.86 -21.45
N MET A 145 -5.10 -9.01 -22.10
CA MET A 145 -3.91 -9.24 -22.94
C MET A 145 -3.97 -8.54 -24.31
N VAL A 146 -4.95 -7.68 -24.54
CA VAL A 146 -5.05 -6.94 -25.80
C VAL A 146 -3.97 -5.88 -25.83
N PRO A 147 -3.08 -5.83 -26.84
CA PRO A 147 -2.23 -4.68 -27.05
C PRO A 147 -3.09 -3.43 -27.13
N ALA A 148 -2.79 -2.42 -26.34
CA ALA A 148 -3.44 -1.14 -26.51
C ALA A 148 -3.13 -0.61 -27.91
N GLU A 149 -4.11 0.00 -28.59
CA GLU A 149 -3.80 0.75 -29.81
C GLU A 149 -2.73 1.79 -29.51
N PRO A 150 -1.79 2.03 -30.43
CA PRO A 150 -0.78 3.06 -30.24
C PRO A 150 -1.44 4.37 -29.86
N TRP A 151 -0.97 4.97 -28.78
CA TRP A 151 -1.48 6.25 -28.31
C TRP A 151 -1.37 7.29 -29.41
N PRO A 152 -2.44 8.00 -29.74
CA PRO A 152 -2.29 9.18 -30.56
C PRO A 152 -1.34 10.12 -29.82
N GLU A 153 -0.31 10.59 -30.52
CA GLU A 153 0.56 11.66 -30.03
C GLU A 153 -0.31 12.86 -29.67
N ALA A 154 -0.77 12.93 -28.45
CA ALA A 154 -1.49 14.08 -27.98
C ALA A 154 -0.48 15.03 -27.38
N ALA A 155 0.10 15.79 -28.24
CA ALA A 155 0.67 17.05 -27.87
C ALA A 155 -0.47 18.06 -27.70
N GLY A 156 -0.90 18.26 -26.50
CA GLY A 156 -1.35 19.60 -26.14
C GLY A 156 -0.08 20.45 -26.01
N PRO A 157 -0.05 21.72 -26.45
CA PRO A 157 1.17 22.54 -26.49
C PRO A 157 1.75 22.89 -25.11
N ARG A 158 1.27 22.29 -24.02
CA ARG A 158 1.58 22.70 -22.64
C ARG A 158 2.18 21.63 -21.74
N ALA A 159 2.31 20.38 -22.19
CA ALA A 159 2.88 19.32 -21.34
C ALA A 159 3.38 18.14 -22.17
N THR A 160 4.49 17.53 -21.73
CA THR A 160 5.05 16.30 -22.30
C THR A 160 4.95 15.17 -21.28
N ILE A 161 4.69 13.96 -21.73
CA ILE A 161 4.60 12.78 -20.88
C ILE A 161 5.78 11.86 -21.25
N THR A 162 6.54 11.43 -20.22
CA THR A 162 7.64 10.46 -20.36
C THR A 162 7.53 9.35 -19.34
N ARG A 163 8.20 8.24 -19.59
CA ARG A 163 8.31 7.12 -18.66
C ARG A 163 9.67 7.15 -17.97
N SER A 164 9.71 6.79 -16.68
CA SER A 164 10.93 6.60 -15.90
C SER A 164 10.89 5.28 -15.13
N GLU A 165 12.05 4.65 -14.98
CA GLU A 165 12.24 3.44 -14.17
C GLU A 165 13.16 3.68 -12.96
N GLY A 166 13.46 4.93 -12.63
CA GLY A 166 14.33 5.31 -11.50
C GLY A 166 13.65 5.16 -10.14
N GLU A 167 14.39 4.65 -9.15
CA GLU A 167 13.89 4.55 -7.76
C GLU A 167 13.77 5.91 -7.06
N TRP A 168 14.52 6.91 -7.49
CA TRP A 168 14.62 8.25 -6.89
C TRP A 168 14.31 9.32 -7.93
N ASP A 169 13.07 9.35 -8.35
CA ASP A 169 12.62 10.35 -9.31
C ASP A 169 12.11 11.61 -8.57
N PRO A 170 12.46 12.83 -9.05
CA PRO A 170 11.87 14.08 -8.56
C PRO A 170 10.34 14.09 -8.56
N LEU A 171 9.74 13.21 -9.37
CA LEU A 171 8.29 13.00 -9.42
C LEU A 171 7.68 12.69 -8.06
N VAL A 172 8.34 11.88 -7.23
CA VAL A 172 7.76 11.46 -5.93
C VAL A 172 7.47 12.68 -5.07
N GLY A 173 8.42 13.61 -4.93
CA GLY A 173 8.21 14.85 -4.19
C GLY A 173 7.07 15.71 -4.78
N VAL A 174 7.04 15.86 -6.11
CA VAL A 174 5.97 16.62 -6.78
C VAL A 174 4.59 15.98 -6.57
N LEU A 175 4.52 14.65 -6.59
CA LEU A 175 3.26 13.93 -6.35
C LEU A 175 2.83 14.02 -4.89
N GLU A 176 3.75 13.88 -3.95
CA GLU A 176 3.47 14.00 -2.51
C GLU A 176 2.98 15.42 -2.16
N ASP A 177 3.61 16.46 -2.68
CA ASP A 177 3.18 17.84 -2.49
C ASP A 177 1.80 18.08 -3.12
N GLY A 178 1.60 17.62 -4.35
CA GLY A 178 0.33 17.74 -5.06
C GLY A 178 -0.82 16.99 -4.38
N LEU A 179 -0.56 15.78 -3.89
CA LEU A 179 -1.55 14.99 -3.15
C LEU A 179 -1.81 15.55 -1.76
N THR A 180 -0.78 16.03 -1.07
CA THR A 180 -0.93 16.68 0.24
C THR A 180 -1.82 17.91 0.11
N GLY A 181 -1.53 18.80 -0.85
CA GLY A 181 -2.35 19.97 -1.11
C GLY A 181 -3.80 19.64 -1.51
N PHE A 182 -3.99 18.56 -2.28
CA PHE A 182 -5.31 18.08 -2.67
C PHE A 182 -6.09 17.46 -1.50
N ASN A 183 -5.42 16.71 -0.62
CA ASN A 183 -6.04 15.97 0.47
C ASN A 183 -6.26 16.83 1.72
N MET A 184 -5.52 17.93 1.89
CA MET A 184 -5.64 18.83 3.06
C MET A 184 -7.07 19.26 3.38
N PRO A 185 -7.92 19.67 2.40
CA PRO A 185 -9.31 20.03 2.67
C PRO A 185 -10.18 18.88 3.18
N PHE A 186 -9.79 17.64 2.87
CA PHE A 186 -10.59 16.43 3.17
C PHE A 186 -10.13 15.71 4.43
N GLY A 187 -8.85 15.71 4.74
CA GLY A 187 -8.28 14.91 5.84
C GLY A 187 -7.56 15.71 6.93
N GLY A 188 -7.38 17.00 6.74
CA GLY A 188 -6.58 17.83 7.65
C GLY A 188 -5.12 17.36 7.72
N HIS A 189 -4.45 17.66 8.82
CA HIS A 189 -3.13 17.07 9.11
C HIS A 189 -3.30 15.57 9.32
N HIS A 190 -2.64 14.75 8.49
CA HIS A 190 -2.81 13.30 8.43
C HIS A 190 -2.49 12.57 9.73
N GLY A 191 -1.82 13.22 10.68
CA GLY A 191 -1.39 12.59 11.93
C GLY A 191 -0.49 11.38 11.69
N PHE A 192 0.34 11.41 10.64
CA PHE A 192 1.24 10.29 10.34
C PHE A 192 2.18 10.04 11.52
N ARG A 193 2.14 8.83 12.06
CA ARG A 193 3.02 8.37 13.13
C ARG A 193 3.39 6.92 12.89
N ALA A 194 4.68 6.65 12.65
CA ALA A 194 5.18 5.30 12.56
C ALA A 194 5.14 4.62 13.94
N VAL A 195 4.82 3.33 13.98
CA VAL A 195 4.79 2.51 15.19
C VAL A 195 5.36 1.13 14.86
N ASN A 196 6.35 0.72 15.64
CA ASN A 196 7.05 -0.53 15.38
C ASN A 196 7.31 -1.29 16.68
N PHE A 197 7.17 -2.61 16.61
CA PHE A 197 7.48 -3.55 17.68
C PHE A 197 8.54 -4.51 17.19
N ALA A 198 9.73 -4.46 17.76
CA ALA A 198 10.82 -5.35 17.41
C ALA A 198 10.85 -6.56 18.35
N VAL A 199 11.02 -7.73 17.76
CA VAL A 199 11.26 -8.99 18.47
C VAL A 199 12.74 -9.33 18.35
N ARG A 200 13.43 -9.44 19.48
CA ARG A 200 14.86 -9.79 19.56
C ARG A 200 15.05 -11.03 20.41
N ARG A 201 16.04 -11.84 20.07
CA ARG A 201 16.54 -12.89 20.97
C ARG A 201 17.52 -12.27 21.96
N PRO A 202 17.67 -12.84 23.17
CA PRO A 202 18.67 -12.39 24.10
C PRO A 202 20.06 -12.39 23.48
N GLY A 203 20.77 -11.27 23.57
CA GLY A 203 22.10 -11.08 22.99
C GLY A 203 22.14 -10.68 21.53
N ASP A 204 21.02 -10.72 20.80
CA ASP A 204 20.98 -10.28 19.42
C ASP A 204 20.79 -8.75 19.31
N ALA A 205 21.71 -8.11 18.61
CA ALA A 205 21.59 -6.67 18.31
C ALA A 205 20.49 -6.39 17.27
N LYS A 206 20.23 -7.32 16.35
CA LYS A 206 19.25 -7.18 15.28
C LYS A 206 17.91 -7.83 15.65
N PRO A 207 16.78 -7.22 15.29
CA PRO A 207 15.48 -7.87 15.42
C PRO A 207 15.38 -9.08 14.49
N VAL A 208 14.76 -10.15 14.99
CA VAL A 208 14.48 -11.39 14.25
C VAL A 208 13.07 -11.41 13.68
N GLY A 209 12.21 -10.48 14.09
CA GLY A 209 10.83 -10.32 13.65
C GLY A 209 10.18 -9.11 14.31
N GLY A 210 8.87 -8.97 14.15
CA GLY A 210 8.12 -7.88 14.76
C GLY A 210 6.89 -7.45 13.96
N LEU A 211 6.34 -6.30 14.36
CA LEU A 211 5.25 -5.63 13.67
C LEU A 211 5.68 -4.21 13.33
N SER A 212 5.45 -3.79 12.09
CA SER A 212 5.65 -2.41 11.62
C SER A 212 4.34 -1.87 11.08
N GLY A 213 4.01 -0.64 11.41
CA GLY A 213 2.82 0.02 10.92
C GLY A 213 2.87 1.53 11.10
N HIS A 214 1.77 2.18 10.80
CA HIS A 214 1.63 3.61 11.02
C HIS A 214 0.18 4.02 11.26
N VAL A 215 0.02 5.10 12.01
CA VAL A 215 -1.26 5.81 12.12
C VAL A 215 -1.37 6.78 10.96
N LEU A 216 -2.55 6.81 10.33
CA LEU A 216 -2.93 7.79 9.33
C LEU A 216 -4.45 7.97 9.37
N TYR A 217 -4.95 9.21 9.40
CA TYR A 217 -6.39 9.50 9.39
C TYR A 217 -7.19 8.78 10.50
N ARG A 218 -6.61 8.67 11.70
CA ARG A 218 -7.20 7.94 12.84
C ARG A 218 -7.43 6.44 12.58
N TRP A 219 -6.70 5.87 11.63
CA TRP A 219 -6.60 4.44 11.40
C TRP A 219 -5.16 3.97 11.54
N PHE A 220 -4.98 2.80 12.14
CA PHE A 220 -3.67 2.15 12.19
C PHE A 220 -3.57 1.16 11.03
N PHE A 221 -2.57 1.32 10.18
CA PHE A 221 -2.25 0.35 9.14
C PHE A 221 -1.10 -0.56 9.60
N VAL A 222 -1.35 -1.86 9.69
CA VAL A 222 -0.29 -2.86 9.91
C VAL A 222 0.36 -3.17 8.57
N LYS A 223 1.55 -2.63 8.37
CA LYS A 223 2.32 -2.76 7.12
C LYS A 223 3.03 -4.11 7.02
N LEU A 224 3.57 -4.59 8.15
CA LEU A 224 4.33 -5.83 8.25
C LEU A 224 4.06 -6.49 9.60
N LEU A 225 3.85 -7.81 9.61
CA LEU A 225 3.90 -8.66 10.79
C LEU A 225 4.64 -9.94 10.43
N TYR A 226 5.81 -10.14 11.01
CA TYR A 226 6.62 -11.31 10.76
C TYR A 226 7.20 -11.89 12.05
N LEU A 227 7.16 -13.21 12.16
CA LEU A 227 7.84 -13.99 13.19
C LEU A 227 8.53 -15.20 12.54
N PRO A 228 9.78 -15.51 12.94
CA PRO A 228 10.42 -16.77 12.57
C PRO A 228 9.57 -17.97 12.99
N GLU A 229 9.72 -19.09 12.32
CA GLU A 229 8.88 -20.28 12.53
C GLU A 229 8.91 -20.78 13.97
N ASP A 230 10.08 -20.81 14.58
CA ASP A 230 10.29 -21.24 15.97
C ASP A 230 9.64 -20.33 17.03
N LEU A 231 9.26 -19.11 16.65
CA LEU A 231 8.55 -18.15 17.51
C LEU A 231 7.04 -18.08 17.22
N ARG A 232 6.57 -18.88 16.26
CA ARG A 232 5.13 -18.97 15.94
C ARG A 232 4.42 -19.93 16.90
N ARG A 233 3.10 -19.87 16.91
CA ARG A 233 2.19 -20.73 17.70
C ARG A 233 2.26 -20.57 19.21
N GLY A 234 3.20 -19.77 19.75
CA GLY A 234 3.32 -19.42 21.17
C GLY A 234 2.52 -18.19 21.59
N GLY A 235 1.59 -17.67 20.76
CA GLY A 235 0.77 -16.48 21.11
C GLY A 235 1.45 -15.13 20.87
N LEU A 236 2.74 -15.09 20.49
CA LEU A 236 3.51 -13.86 20.31
C LEU A 236 2.93 -12.93 19.21
N GLY A 237 2.49 -13.49 18.08
CA GLY A 237 1.84 -12.70 17.03
C GLY A 237 0.55 -12.02 17.51
N ALA A 238 -0.27 -12.73 18.29
CA ALA A 238 -1.45 -12.16 18.91
C ALA A 238 -1.11 -11.08 19.94
N ALA A 239 -0.02 -11.26 20.70
CA ALA A 239 0.46 -10.24 21.63
C ALA A 239 0.92 -8.97 20.92
N LEU A 240 1.63 -9.09 19.77
CA LEU A 240 2.05 -7.96 18.94
C LEU A 240 0.83 -7.20 18.39
N LEU A 241 -0.20 -7.90 17.88
CA LEU A 241 -1.43 -7.26 17.42
C LEU A 241 -2.16 -6.54 18.54
N ARG A 242 -2.33 -7.16 19.70
CA ARG A 242 -2.94 -6.50 20.87
C ARG A 242 -2.19 -5.25 21.29
N ARG A 243 -0.85 -5.27 21.26
CA ARG A 243 -0.02 -4.08 21.52
C ARG A 243 -0.29 -2.99 20.48
N ALA A 244 -0.37 -3.34 19.20
CA ALA A 244 -0.70 -2.41 18.13
C ALA A 244 -2.12 -1.82 18.32
N GLU A 245 -3.10 -2.61 18.73
CA GLU A 245 -4.46 -2.16 19.05
C GLU A 245 -4.47 -1.17 20.24
N VAL A 246 -3.70 -1.44 21.30
CA VAL A 246 -3.56 -0.53 22.46
C VAL A 246 -2.91 0.80 22.03
N GLU A 247 -1.83 0.74 21.24
CA GLU A 247 -1.17 1.95 20.72
C GLU A 247 -2.07 2.76 19.77
N ALA A 248 -2.85 2.07 18.96
CA ALA A 248 -3.83 2.68 18.08
C ALA A 248 -4.90 3.44 18.91
N LEU A 249 -5.48 2.80 19.92
CA LEU A 249 -6.46 3.41 20.83
C LEU A 249 -5.87 4.60 21.58
N ALA A 250 -4.67 4.47 22.15
CA ALA A 250 -3.97 5.56 22.83
C ALA A 250 -3.70 6.76 21.90
N GLY A 251 -3.46 6.48 20.61
CA GLY A 251 -3.32 7.48 19.55
C GLY A 251 -4.64 8.01 18.98
N GLY A 252 -5.79 7.67 19.56
CA GLY A 252 -7.11 8.13 19.11
C GLY A 252 -7.60 7.49 17.80
N CYS A 253 -7.04 6.32 17.42
CA CYS A 253 -7.53 5.60 16.25
C CYS A 253 -8.91 4.98 16.51
N ILE A 254 -9.74 4.97 15.49
CA ILE A 254 -11.07 4.34 15.49
C ILE A 254 -11.04 2.91 14.96
N GLY A 255 -9.95 2.52 14.32
CA GLY A 255 -9.79 1.17 13.79
C GLY A 255 -8.36 0.86 13.37
N ILE A 256 -8.16 -0.40 13.03
CA ILE A 256 -6.91 -0.98 12.54
C ILE A 256 -7.20 -1.83 11.31
N TRP A 257 -6.33 -1.78 10.31
CA TRP A 257 -6.49 -2.55 9.09
C TRP A 257 -5.15 -3.05 8.56
N LEU A 258 -5.20 -4.05 7.72
CA LEU A 258 -4.05 -4.71 7.11
C LEU A 258 -4.44 -5.41 5.81
N ASP A 259 -3.45 -5.89 5.10
CA ASP A 259 -3.66 -6.86 4.05
C ASP A 259 -2.78 -8.10 4.23
N THR A 260 -3.24 -9.23 3.69
CA THR A 260 -2.54 -10.50 3.71
C THR A 260 -2.92 -11.34 2.50
N PHE A 261 -2.06 -12.26 2.09
CA PHE A 261 -2.32 -13.14 0.97
C PHE A 261 -2.92 -14.47 1.42
N SER A 262 -3.62 -15.17 0.52
CA SER A 262 -4.24 -16.47 0.79
C SER A 262 -3.25 -17.54 1.24
N PHE A 263 -1.99 -17.43 0.82
CA PHE A 263 -0.90 -18.32 1.25
C PHE A 263 -0.24 -17.89 2.59
N GLN A 264 -0.68 -16.78 3.20
CA GLN A 264 -0.15 -16.29 4.46
C GLN A 264 -1.09 -16.60 5.64
N ALA A 265 -1.58 -15.59 6.35
CA ALA A 265 -2.11 -15.77 7.70
C ALA A 265 -3.55 -15.25 7.91
N ARG A 266 -4.40 -15.23 6.86
CA ARG A 266 -5.79 -14.75 6.97
C ARG A 266 -6.55 -15.35 8.18
N PRO A 267 -6.54 -16.69 8.42
CA PRO A 267 -7.27 -17.29 9.55
C PRO A 267 -6.75 -16.84 10.92
N PHE A 268 -5.47 -16.47 11.01
CA PHE A 268 -4.90 -15.92 12.23
C PHE A 268 -5.54 -14.57 12.58
N TYR A 269 -5.66 -13.66 11.61
CA TYR A 269 -6.27 -12.36 11.82
C TYR A 269 -7.77 -12.45 12.13
N GLU A 270 -8.50 -13.32 11.44
CA GLU A 270 -9.92 -13.56 11.71
C GLU A 270 -10.16 -14.03 13.15
N LYS A 271 -9.28 -14.91 13.70
CA LYS A 271 -9.30 -15.32 15.13
C LYS A 271 -9.01 -14.16 16.09
N GLN A 272 -8.35 -13.10 15.66
CA GLN A 272 -8.15 -11.88 16.45
C GLN A 272 -9.30 -10.86 16.30
N GLY A 273 -10.37 -11.22 15.59
CA GLY A 273 -11.56 -10.39 15.41
C GLY A 273 -11.47 -9.41 14.23
N TYR A 274 -10.51 -9.61 13.33
CA TYR A 274 -10.47 -8.87 12.06
C TYR A 274 -11.45 -9.47 11.07
N ARG A 275 -12.06 -8.61 10.24
CA ARG A 275 -13.01 -9.02 9.19
C ARG A 275 -12.50 -8.59 7.83
N VAL A 276 -12.71 -9.44 6.83
CA VAL A 276 -12.42 -9.12 5.44
C VAL A 276 -13.39 -8.05 4.96
N PHE A 277 -12.86 -6.96 4.41
CA PHE A 277 -13.64 -5.90 3.78
C PHE A 277 -13.38 -5.77 2.27
N GLY A 278 -12.38 -6.47 1.76
CA GLY A 278 -12.07 -6.48 0.33
C GLY A 278 -11.20 -7.67 -0.03
N THR A 279 -11.33 -8.13 -1.26
CA THR A 279 -10.50 -9.22 -1.82
C THR A 279 -10.14 -8.88 -3.26
N ILE A 280 -8.91 -9.18 -3.63
CA ILE A 280 -8.44 -9.16 -5.02
C ILE A 280 -7.99 -10.57 -5.37
N ASP A 281 -8.67 -11.20 -6.30
CA ASP A 281 -8.33 -12.53 -6.78
C ASP A 281 -7.18 -12.50 -7.80
N ASP A 282 -6.44 -13.59 -7.90
CA ASP A 282 -5.24 -13.74 -8.73
C ASP A 282 -4.15 -12.69 -8.42
N PHE A 283 -3.97 -12.38 -7.14
CA PHE A 283 -2.91 -11.49 -6.70
C PHE A 283 -2.06 -12.16 -5.60
N PRO A 284 -0.94 -12.82 -5.94
CA PRO A 284 -0.45 -13.21 -7.29
C PRO A 284 -1.38 -14.22 -7.98
N PRO A 285 -1.15 -14.54 -9.27
CA PRO A 285 -1.93 -15.53 -10.00
C PRO A 285 -2.12 -16.84 -9.24
N GLY A 286 -3.38 -17.33 -9.16
CA GLY A 286 -3.77 -18.49 -8.39
C GLY A 286 -3.95 -18.25 -6.88
N HIS A 287 -3.73 -17.04 -6.41
CA HIS A 287 -3.91 -16.64 -5.01
C HIS A 287 -4.76 -15.39 -4.89
N SER A 288 -5.20 -15.08 -3.66
CA SER A 288 -5.97 -13.85 -3.39
C SER A 288 -5.26 -12.99 -2.37
N ARG A 289 -5.41 -11.67 -2.51
CA ARG A 289 -5.03 -10.69 -1.50
C ARG A 289 -6.29 -10.23 -0.76
N HIS A 290 -6.28 -10.40 0.55
CA HIS A 290 -7.39 -10.05 1.42
C HIS A 290 -7.05 -8.81 2.23
N TYR A 291 -8.00 -7.89 2.31
CA TYR A 291 -7.94 -6.70 3.15
C TYR A 291 -8.83 -6.93 4.37
N LEU A 292 -8.26 -6.78 5.56
CA LEU A 292 -8.97 -7.03 6.81
C LEU A 292 -8.92 -5.78 7.70
N MET A 293 -9.99 -5.57 8.45
CA MET A 293 -10.06 -4.49 9.43
C MET A 293 -10.72 -4.94 10.73
N LYS A 294 -10.45 -4.17 11.79
CA LYS A 294 -11.11 -4.28 13.08
C LYS A 294 -11.41 -2.88 13.60
N ARG A 295 -12.68 -2.61 13.95
CA ARG A 295 -13.05 -1.37 14.64
C ARG A 295 -12.60 -1.47 16.09
N LEU A 296 -12.08 -0.36 16.62
CA LEU A 296 -11.58 -0.27 18.00
C LEU A 296 -12.44 0.62 18.88
N ASP A 297 -13.31 1.44 18.29
CA ASP A 297 -14.22 2.37 18.97
C ASP A 297 -15.55 1.74 19.43
N GLY A 298 -15.68 0.43 19.31
CA GLY A 298 -16.92 -0.30 19.67
C GLY A 298 -18.05 -0.17 18.66
N ALA A 299 -17.91 0.64 17.61
CA ALA A 299 -18.89 0.68 16.53
C ALA A 299 -18.87 -0.66 15.77
N ARG A 300 -20.05 -1.20 15.49
CA ARG A 300 -20.19 -2.37 14.62
C ARG A 300 -19.87 -1.92 13.18
N ALA A 301 -18.93 -2.58 12.57
CA ALA A 301 -18.57 -2.35 11.17
C ALA A 301 -19.54 -3.08 10.24
#